data_c3e23eea41d8feac29767839adc4ae63
#
_entry.id   c3e23eea41d8feac29767839adc4ae63
#
_cell.length_a   1.000
_cell.length_b   1.000
_cell.length_c   1.000
_cell.angle_alpha   90.00
_cell.angle_beta   90.00
_cell.angle_gamma   90.00
#
_symmetry.space_group_name_H-M   'P 1'
#
loop_
_entity.id
_entity.type
_entity.pdbx_description
1 polymer ?
#
loop_
_entity_poly.entity_id
_entity_poly.type
_entity_poly.pdbx_seq_one_letter_code
_entity_poly.pdbx_strand_id
1 'polypeptide(L)'
;MMRTYARNSPEASARVLVMLMMVDARIEDGELEVLDRVRAFELLGLSRRDFAAVLQAYCADLPATGGGTVPGGRVRLVSREVVDAVCEPVQEPRLRLLTSALALNVLDGDGDLAEAELAVFQRVLWRWGYTLDALEQRLTNLPGARSQMQSQMAPEPQPEPVDGPAIVLRAA
;
A
#
# COMPACT_ATOMS: atom_id res chain seq x y z
N MET A 1 25.75 2.11 7.48
CA MET A 1 25.65 2.41 6.02
C MET A 1 24.42 1.69 5.50
N MET A 2 23.48 2.41 4.87
CA MET A 2 22.23 1.82 4.38
C MET A 2 22.52 0.85 3.23
N ARG A 3 21.90 -0.34 3.26
CA ARG A 3 22.02 -1.33 2.19
C ARG A 3 21.39 -0.82 0.89
N THR A 4 22.08 -1.00 -0.23
CA THR A 4 21.58 -0.68 -1.57
C THR A 4 21.21 -1.94 -2.32
N TYR A 5 20.18 -1.87 -3.15
CA TYR A 5 19.73 -2.95 -4.03
C TYR A 5 20.03 -2.61 -5.49
N ALA A 6 20.02 -3.62 -6.35
CA ALA A 6 20.19 -3.40 -7.78
C ALA A 6 19.09 -2.49 -8.34
N ARG A 7 19.42 -1.70 -9.36
CA ARG A 7 18.45 -0.80 -9.99
C ARG A 7 17.27 -1.58 -10.56
N ASN A 8 16.07 -1.08 -10.27
CA ASN A 8 14.80 -1.66 -10.72
C ASN A 8 14.61 -3.12 -10.28
N SER A 9 15.31 -3.56 -9.24
CA SER A 9 15.08 -4.90 -8.70
C SER A 9 13.78 -4.96 -7.90
N PRO A 10 13.15 -6.14 -7.81
CA PRO A 10 12.01 -6.39 -6.95
C PRO A 10 12.26 -5.96 -5.49
N GLU A 11 13.46 -6.24 -4.97
CA GLU A 11 13.86 -5.89 -3.61
C GLU A 11 13.97 -4.37 -3.40
N ALA A 12 14.37 -3.61 -4.43
CA ALA A 12 14.39 -2.15 -4.36
C ALA A 12 12.97 -1.59 -4.16
N SER A 13 11.98 -2.12 -4.88
CA SER A 13 10.57 -1.75 -4.74
C SER A 13 9.99 -2.19 -3.40
N ALA A 14 10.27 -3.43 -2.98
CA ALA A 14 9.88 -3.93 -1.67
C ALA A 14 10.42 -3.07 -0.54
N ARG A 15 11.65 -2.56 -0.66
CA ARG A 15 12.25 -1.68 0.36
C ARG A 15 11.53 -0.35 0.50
N VAL A 16 10.96 0.20 -0.58
CA VAL A 16 10.10 1.39 -0.49
C VAL A 16 8.83 1.10 0.28
N LEU A 17 8.17 -0.03 0.01
CA LEU A 17 6.98 -0.46 0.76
C LEU A 17 7.29 -0.67 2.24
N VAL A 18 8.37 -1.39 2.55
CA VAL A 18 8.82 -1.62 3.92
C VAL A 18 9.10 -0.30 4.65
N MET A 19 9.73 0.67 3.97
CA MET A 19 9.98 1.99 4.56
C MET A 19 8.68 2.69 4.95
N LEU A 20 7.65 2.63 4.11
CA LEU A 20 6.34 3.22 4.38
C LEU A 20 5.63 2.52 5.53
N MET A 21 5.60 1.19 5.55
CA MET A 21 5.03 0.38 6.63
C MET A 21 5.74 0.60 7.98
N MET A 22 7.00 1.01 7.97
CA MET A 22 7.83 1.19 9.18
C MET A 22 7.93 2.65 9.63
N VAL A 23 7.10 3.55 9.10
CA VAL A 23 7.12 4.98 9.47
C VAL A 23 6.87 5.17 10.97
N ASP A 24 5.94 4.44 11.54
CA ASP A 24 5.59 4.44 12.96
C ASP A 24 6.37 3.41 13.79
N ALA A 25 7.33 2.70 13.17
CA ALA A 25 8.12 1.63 13.74
C ALA A 25 7.30 0.39 14.15
N ARG A 26 6.12 0.21 13.59
CA ARG A 26 5.27 -0.98 13.75
C ARG A 26 4.95 -1.53 12.38
N ILE A 27 4.74 -2.83 12.34
CA ILE A 27 4.10 -3.50 11.20
C ILE A 27 2.87 -4.15 11.78
N GLU A 28 1.73 -3.77 11.28
CA GLU A 28 0.48 -4.37 11.66
C GLU A 28 0.24 -5.64 10.83
N ASP A 29 -0.38 -6.64 11.43
CA ASP A 29 -0.73 -7.87 10.71
C ASP A 29 -1.65 -7.55 9.51
N GLY A 30 -2.49 -6.51 9.63
CA GLY A 30 -3.35 -6.00 8.58
C GLY A 30 -2.62 -5.53 7.33
N GLU A 31 -1.48 -4.87 7.46
CA GLU A 31 -0.68 -4.40 6.31
C GLU A 31 -0.12 -5.56 5.48
N LEU A 32 0.34 -6.63 6.14
CA LEU A 32 0.80 -7.84 5.46
C LEU A 32 -0.35 -8.58 4.77
N GLU A 33 -1.54 -8.61 5.40
CA GLU A 33 -2.75 -9.17 4.79
C GLU A 33 -3.20 -8.38 3.56
N VAL A 34 -3.06 -7.05 3.58
CA VAL A 34 -3.33 -6.22 2.40
C VAL A 34 -2.38 -6.59 1.26
N LEU A 35 -1.07 -6.72 1.52
CA LEU A 35 -0.09 -7.11 0.51
C LEU A 35 -0.41 -8.49 -0.11
N ASP A 36 -0.84 -9.45 0.70
CA ASP A 36 -1.29 -10.77 0.21
C ASP A 36 -2.57 -10.62 -0.64
N ARG A 37 -3.56 -9.87 -0.18
CA ARG A 37 -4.85 -9.65 -0.87
C ARG A 37 -4.67 -9.04 -2.24
N VAL A 38 -3.78 -8.04 -2.38
CA VAL A 38 -3.50 -7.39 -3.66
C VAL A 38 -2.44 -8.13 -4.48
N ARG A 39 -1.98 -9.31 -4.02
CA ARG A 39 -0.94 -10.14 -4.67
C ARG A 39 0.35 -9.35 -4.91
N ALA A 40 0.73 -8.49 -3.97
CA ALA A 40 1.86 -7.58 -4.11
C ALA A 40 3.18 -8.33 -4.38
N PHE A 41 3.39 -9.47 -3.72
CA PHE A 41 4.62 -10.27 -3.89
C PHE A 41 4.75 -10.78 -5.32
N GLU A 42 3.67 -11.29 -5.92
CA GLU A 42 3.65 -11.76 -7.31
C GLU A 42 3.85 -10.60 -8.29
N LEU A 43 3.18 -9.46 -8.06
CA LEU A 43 3.28 -8.28 -8.90
C LEU A 43 4.69 -7.69 -8.89
N LEU A 44 5.39 -7.76 -7.77
CA LEU A 44 6.79 -7.34 -7.65
C LEU A 44 7.77 -8.40 -8.15
N GLY A 45 7.35 -9.66 -8.30
CA GLY A 45 8.23 -10.77 -8.66
C GLY A 45 9.08 -11.27 -7.49
N LEU A 46 8.56 -11.15 -6.25
CA LEU A 46 9.21 -11.62 -5.01
C LEU A 46 8.44 -12.76 -4.38
N SER A 47 9.14 -13.59 -3.64
CA SER A 47 8.48 -14.46 -2.66
C SER A 47 8.21 -13.69 -1.35
N ARG A 48 7.25 -14.17 -0.54
CA ARG A 48 7.02 -13.64 0.81
C ARG A 48 8.27 -13.72 1.69
N ARG A 49 9.09 -14.76 1.48
CA ARG A 49 10.36 -14.93 2.19
C ARG A 49 11.38 -13.85 1.82
N ASP A 50 11.46 -13.51 0.52
CA ASP A 50 12.38 -12.46 0.05
C ASP A 50 11.96 -11.09 0.56
N PHE A 51 10.63 -10.81 0.58
CA PHE A 51 10.10 -9.59 1.19
C PHE A 51 10.45 -9.50 2.68
N ALA A 52 10.28 -10.61 3.44
CA ALA A 52 10.67 -10.66 4.85
C ALA A 52 12.17 -10.42 5.05
N ALA A 53 13.02 -10.90 4.13
CA ALA A 53 14.46 -10.62 4.17
C ALA A 53 14.77 -9.13 3.93
N VAL A 54 14.04 -8.46 3.01
CA VAL A 54 14.16 -7.01 2.79
C VAL A 54 13.73 -6.23 4.05
N LEU A 55 12.64 -6.65 4.70
CA LEU A 55 12.17 -6.07 5.94
C LEU A 55 13.23 -6.17 7.06
N GLN A 56 13.76 -7.38 7.29
CA GLN A 56 14.81 -7.59 8.29
C GLN A 56 16.06 -6.73 8.01
N ALA A 57 16.43 -6.65 6.73
CA ALA A 57 17.55 -5.82 6.30
C ALA A 57 17.29 -4.32 6.55
N TYR A 58 16.06 -3.85 6.31
CA TYR A 58 15.68 -2.46 6.60
C TYR A 58 15.76 -2.16 8.10
N CYS A 59 15.21 -3.03 8.94
CA CYS A 59 15.29 -2.90 10.40
C CYS A 59 16.74 -2.87 10.90
N ALA A 60 17.62 -3.68 10.32
CA ALA A 60 19.04 -3.70 10.66
C ALA A 60 19.78 -2.41 10.25
N ASP A 61 19.36 -1.77 9.17
CA ASP A 61 19.95 -0.53 8.65
C ASP A 61 19.50 0.73 9.45
N LEU A 62 18.34 0.69 10.12
CA LEU A 62 17.78 1.83 10.86
C LEU A 62 18.71 2.43 11.94
N PRO A 63 19.40 1.65 12.78
CA PRO A 63 20.34 2.19 13.76
C PRO A 63 21.53 2.89 13.13
N ALA A 64 21.98 2.43 11.96
CA ALA A 64 23.12 2.98 11.25
C ALA A 64 22.83 4.35 10.60
N THR A 65 21.57 4.67 10.33
CA THR A 65 21.13 5.92 9.70
C THR A 65 20.82 7.03 10.71
N GLY A 66 21.11 6.84 11.99
CA GLY A 66 20.95 7.89 13.01
C GLY A 66 19.51 8.20 13.39
N GLY A 67 18.57 7.33 13.06
CA GLY A 67 17.20 7.41 13.53
C GLY A 67 17.15 7.23 15.04
N GLY A 68 17.44 8.30 15.80
CA GLY A 68 17.41 8.31 17.26
C GLY A 68 15.99 8.06 17.75
N THR A 69 15.88 7.25 18.80
CA THR A 69 14.67 7.19 19.62
C THR A 69 14.50 8.55 20.28
N VAL A 70 13.49 9.30 19.88
CA VAL A 70 13.15 10.55 20.58
C VAL A 70 12.57 10.12 21.94
N PRO A 71 13.07 10.65 23.07
CA PRO A 71 12.47 10.38 24.37
C PRO A 71 11.00 10.81 24.34
N GLY A 72 10.09 9.86 24.59
CA GLY A 72 8.66 10.13 24.59
C GLY A 72 7.82 9.29 23.64
N GLY A 73 8.40 8.26 22.98
CA GLY A 73 7.62 7.28 22.17
C GLY A 73 7.00 7.86 20.91
N ARG A 74 7.48 8.99 20.38
CA ARG A 74 6.97 9.63 19.18
C ARG A 74 7.67 9.10 17.94
N VAL A 75 6.84 8.88 16.94
CA VAL A 75 7.06 8.55 15.52
C VAL A 75 8.48 8.90 15.04
N ARG A 76 9.21 7.90 14.55
CA ARG A 76 10.42 8.10 13.75
C ARG A 76 10.01 8.70 12.42
N LEU A 77 10.08 10.00 12.30
CA LEU A 77 10.00 10.64 10.99
C LEU A 77 11.18 10.13 10.16
N VAL A 78 10.89 9.36 9.13
CA VAL A 78 11.90 8.93 8.16
C VAL A 78 12.52 10.17 7.55
N SER A 79 13.85 10.33 7.66
CA SER A 79 14.52 11.53 7.13
C SER A 79 14.44 11.59 5.61
N ARG A 80 14.55 12.79 5.04
CA ARG A 80 14.55 12.99 3.59
C ARG A 80 15.66 12.19 2.90
N GLU A 81 16.81 12.12 3.51
CA GLU A 81 17.99 11.41 3.01
C GLU A 81 17.70 9.90 2.93
N VAL A 82 16.96 9.36 3.89
CA VAL A 82 16.53 7.94 3.89
C VAL A 82 15.55 7.71 2.74
N VAL A 83 14.53 8.56 2.58
CA VAL A 83 13.57 8.45 1.46
C VAL A 83 14.29 8.53 0.12
N ASP A 84 15.18 9.51 -0.05
CA ASP A 84 15.90 9.69 -1.30
C ASP A 84 16.80 8.50 -1.62
N ALA A 85 17.50 7.95 -0.63
CA ALA A 85 18.37 6.77 -0.79
C ALA A 85 17.59 5.49 -1.08
N VAL A 86 16.41 5.31 -0.47
CA VAL A 86 15.55 4.13 -0.68
C VAL A 86 14.87 4.20 -2.05
N CYS A 87 14.47 5.39 -2.50
CA CYS A 87 13.80 5.58 -3.79
C CYS A 87 14.76 5.60 -4.99
N GLU A 88 16.04 5.90 -4.78
CA GLU A 88 17.02 6.06 -5.85
C GLU A 88 17.15 4.84 -6.78
N PRO A 89 17.18 3.58 -6.29
CA PRO A 89 17.28 2.42 -7.16
C PRO A 89 16.04 2.16 -8.03
N VAL A 90 14.86 2.69 -7.68
CA VAL A 90 13.61 2.48 -8.44
C VAL A 90 13.50 3.58 -9.51
N GLN A 91 13.95 3.29 -10.74
CA GLN A 91 14.05 4.29 -11.82
C GLN A 91 13.02 4.08 -12.92
N GLU A 92 12.58 2.85 -13.15
CA GLU A 92 11.62 2.54 -14.20
C GLU A 92 10.22 3.12 -13.88
N PRO A 93 9.60 3.90 -14.80
CA PRO A 93 8.31 4.55 -14.53
C PRO A 93 7.17 3.58 -14.19
N ARG A 94 7.16 2.40 -14.84
CA ARG A 94 6.14 1.36 -14.55
C ARG A 94 6.31 0.79 -13.15
N LEU A 95 7.55 0.56 -12.75
CA LEU A 95 7.85 0.03 -11.41
C LEU A 95 7.54 1.06 -10.32
N ARG A 96 7.84 2.36 -10.57
CA ARG A 96 7.42 3.46 -9.68
C ARG A 96 5.91 3.51 -9.52
N LEU A 97 5.16 3.42 -10.63
CA LEU A 97 3.70 3.43 -10.60
C LEU A 97 3.15 2.23 -9.83
N LEU A 98 3.66 1.02 -10.11
CA LEU A 98 3.27 -0.20 -9.39
C LEU A 98 3.56 -0.09 -7.90
N THR A 99 4.77 0.32 -7.52
CA THR A 99 5.16 0.49 -6.12
C THR A 99 4.29 1.53 -5.41
N SER A 100 3.96 2.65 -6.09
CA SER A 100 3.07 3.68 -5.55
C SER A 100 1.64 3.17 -5.37
N ALA A 101 1.13 2.37 -6.30
CA ALA A 101 -0.20 1.77 -6.20
C ALA A 101 -0.29 0.78 -5.04
N LEU A 102 0.72 -0.07 -4.88
CA LEU A 102 0.80 -1.01 -3.76
C LEU A 102 0.92 -0.28 -2.42
N ALA A 103 1.74 0.79 -2.35
CA ALA A 103 1.87 1.62 -1.17
C ALA A 103 0.53 2.26 -0.77
N LEU A 104 -0.22 2.81 -1.73
CA LEU A 104 -1.52 3.41 -1.47
C LEU A 104 -2.50 2.37 -0.89
N ASN A 105 -2.53 1.15 -1.43
CA ASN A 105 -3.38 0.08 -0.89
C ASN A 105 -3.00 -0.32 0.54
N VAL A 106 -1.70 -0.35 0.87
CA VAL A 106 -1.25 -0.67 2.23
C VAL A 106 -1.66 0.44 3.20
N LEU A 107 -1.41 1.69 2.83
CA LEU A 107 -1.72 2.85 3.67
C LEU A 107 -3.23 3.10 3.86
N ASP A 108 -4.07 2.69 2.90
CA ASP A 108 -5.54 2.81 2.97
C ASP A 108 -6.18 1.56 3.62
N GLY A 109 -5.40 0.53 3.87
CA GLY A 109 -5.89 -0.81 4.20
C GLY A 109 -6.62 -0.93 5.54
N ASP A 110 -6.32 -0.07 6.50
CA ASP A 110 -6.96 0.01 7.82
C ASP A 110 -7.95 1.19 7.95
N GLY A 111 -7.99 2.07 6.94
CA GLY A 111 -8.88 3.24 6.90
C GLY A 111 -8.46 4.38 7.84
N ASP A 112 -7.29 4.30 8.48
CA ASP A 112 -6.78 5.31 9.41
C ASP A 112 -5.37 5.75 9.00
N LEU A 113 -5.28 6.44 7.87
CA LEU A 113 -4.02 6.92 7.30
C LEU A 113 -3.36 7.95 8.23
N ALA A 114 -2.28 7.55 8.89
CA ALA A 114 -1.55 8.45 9.77
C ALA A 114 -0.90 9.61 8.99
N GLU A 115 -0.95 10.82 9.55
CA GLU A 115 -0.36 12.02 8.95
C GLU A 115 1.13 11.83 8.60
N ALA A 116 1.86 11.09 9.44
CA ALA A 116 3.27 10.79 9.23
C ALA A 116 3.51 9.89 8.02
N GLU A 117 2.70 8.88 7.83
CA GLU A 117 2.76 7.97 6.67
C GLU A 117 2.43 8.70 5.38
N LEU A 118 1.36 9.50 5.40
CA LEU A 118 0.99 10.33 4.26
C LEU A 118 2.12 11.30 3.88
N ALA A 119 2.77 11.93 4.85
CA ALA A 119 3.89 12.85 4.60
C ALA A 119 5.10 12.13 3.94
N VAL A 120 5.45 10.92 4.40
CA VAL A 120 6.51 10.12 3.79
C VAL A 120 6.10 9.65 2.39
N PHE A 121 4.86 9.19 2.22
CA PHE A 121 4.35 8.77 0.91
C PHE A 121 4.34 9.91 -0.11
N GLN A 122 3.86 11.10 0.27
CA GLN A 122 3.91 12.30 -0.58
C GLN A 122 5.36 12.65 -0.97
N ARG A 123 6.33 12.47 -0.05
CA ARG A 123 7.76 12.66 -0.35
C ARG A 123 8.26 11.66 -1.39
N VAL A 124 7.87 10.37 -1.29
CA VAL A 124 8.19 9.35 -2.29
C VAL A 124 7.62 9.74 -3.65
N LEU A 125 6.34 10.11 -3.71
CA LEU A 125 5.68 10.54 -4.94
C LEU A 125 6.41 11.75 -5.57
N TRP A 126 6.69 12.77 -4.76
CA TRP A 126 7.42 13.96 -5.22
C TRP A 126 8.79 13.61 -5.80
N ARG A 127 9.54 12.70 -5.14
CA ARG A 127 10.84 12.23 -5.59
C ARG A 127 10.78 11.55 -6.96
N TRP A 128 9.66 10.92 -7.28
CA TRP A 128 9.40 10.26 -8.56
C TRP A 128 8.69 11.14 -9.59
N GLY A 129 8.38 12.39 -9.24
CA GLY A 129 7.69 13.34 -10.13
C GLY A 129 6.19 13.10 -10.24
N TYR A 130 5.57 12.51 -9.21
CA TYR A 130 4.12 12.32 -9.12
C TYR A 130 3.52 13.23 -8.04
N THR A 131 2.23 13.56 -8.21
CA THR A 131 1.34 14.03 -7.15
C THR A 131 0.34 12.92 -6.82
N LEU A 132 -0.32 13.01 -5.66
CA LEU A 132 -1.35 12.05 -5.29
C LEU A 132 -2.48 12.04 -6.33
N ASP A 133 -2.99 13.20 -6.74
CA ASP A 133 -4.03 13.35 -7.76
C ASP A 133 -3.61 12.71 -9.10
N ALA A 134 -2.36 12.92 -9.53
CA ALA A 134 -1.85 12.33 -10.76
C ALA A 134 -1.71 10.80 -10.67
N LEU A 135 -1.40 10.27 -9.49
CA LEU A 135 -1.38 8.84 -9.22
C LEU A 135 -2.79 8.25 -9.31
N GLU A 136 -3.76 8.82 -8.61
CA GLU A 136 -5.16 8.40 -8.62
C GLU A 136 -5.74 8.40 -10.03
N GLN A 137 -5.52 9.49 -10.79
CA GLN A 137 -5.94 9.56 -12.19
C GLN A 137 -5.33 8.46 -13.06
N ARG A 138 -4.05 8.13 -12.86
CA ARG A 138 -3.38 7.05 -13.60
C ARG A 138 -3.93 5.69 -13.24
N LEU A 139 -4.19 5.44 -11.96
CA LEU A 139 -4.78 4.18 -11.48
C LEU A 139 -6.21 4.00 -12.02
N THR A 140 -7.03 5.05 -12.00
CA THR A 140 -8.39 5.03 -12.55
C THR A 140 -8.41 4.79 -14.06
N ASN A 141 -7.39 5.24 -14.79
CA ASN A 141 -7.30 5.09 -16.25
C ASN A 141 -6.65 3.75 -16.67
N LEU A 142 -6.22 2.89 -15.75
CA LEU A 142 -5.72 1.56 -16.10
C LEU A 142 -6.85 0.69 -16.67
N PRO A 143 -6.60 -0.02 -17.80
CA PRO A 143 -7.57 -0.97 -18.36
C PRO A 143 -7.84 -2.07 -17.31
N GLY A 144 -9.07 -2.16 -16.83
CA GLY A 144 -9.49 -3.10 -15.79
C GLY A 144 -9.93 -2.45 -14.46
N ALA A 145 -9.43 -1.29 -14.09
CA ALA A 145 -9.88 -0.57 -12.89
C ALA A 145 -11.37 -0.18 -12.98
N ARG A 146 -11.84 0.20 -14.17
CA ARG A 146 -13.25 0.55 -14.42
C ARG A 146 -14.22 -0.62 -14.23
N SER A 147 -13.79 -1.85 -14.53
CA SER A 147 -14.66 -3.03 -14.39
C SER A 147 -14.88 -3.41 -12.93
N GLN A 148 -13.90 -3.19 -12.06
CA GLN A 148 -14.02 -3.48 -10.62
C GLN A 148 -14.88 -2.45 -9.89
N MET A 149 -14.77 -1.16 -10.23
CA MET A 149 -15.63 -0.12 -9.66
C MET A 149 -17.10 -0.29 -10.05
N GLN A 150 -17.39 -0.73 -11.28
CA GLN A 150 -18.76 -1.01 -11.72
C GLN A 150 -19.38 -2.24 -11.03
N SER A 151 -18.57 -3.25 -10.69
CA SER A 151 -19.05 -4.43 -9.96
C SER A 151 -19.36 -4.13 -8.49
N GLN A 152 -18.70 -3.15 -7.88
CA GLN A 152 -18.96 -2.73 -6.51
C GLN A 152 -20.15 -1.74 -6.39
N MET A 153 -20.52 -1.08 -7.48
CA MET A 153 -21.68 -0.17 -7.54
C MET A 153 -22.97 -0.84 -8.09
N ALA A 154 -22.96 -2.14 -8.33
CA ALA A 154 -24.19 -2.85 -8.67
C ALA A 154 -25.14 -2.81 -7.45
N PRO A 155 -26.38 -2.27 -7.60
CA PRO A 155 -27.34 -2.27 -6.51
C PRO A 155 -27.62 -3.71 -6.09
N GLU A 156 -27.68 -3.95 -4.77
CA GLU A 156 -28.10 -5.24 -4.23
C GLU A 156 -29.43 -5.67 -4.89
N PRO A 157 -29.54 -6.92 -5.31
CA PRO A 157 -30.79 -7.42 -5.87
C PRO A 157 -31.90 -7.23 -4.83
N GLN A 158 -32.90 -6.43 -5.16
CA GLN A 158 -34.08 -6.27 -4.29
C GLN A 158 -34.73 -7.65 -4.12
N PRO A 159 -35.11 -8.05 -2.89
CA PRO A 159 -35.81 -9.29 -2.70
C PRO A 159 -37.12 -9.26 -3.50
N GLU A 160 -37.34 -10.27 -4.33
CA GLU A 160 -38.59 -10.43 -5.07
C GLU A 160 -39.78 -10.45 -4.09
N PRO A 161 -40.89 -9.81 -4.43
CA PRO A 161 -42.09 -9.87 -3.59
C PRO A 161 -42.55 -11.33 -3.53
N VAL A 162 -42.58 -11.88 -2.32
CA VAL A 162 -43.11 -13.22 -2.06
C VAL A 162 -44.62 -13.13 -2.22
N ASP A 163 -45.14 -13.66 -3.33
CA ASP A 163 -46.55 -13.88 -3.53
C ASP A 163 -47.05 -14.90 -2.47
N GLY A 164 -47.56 -14.37 -1.38
CA GLY A 164 -48.21 -15.20 -0.37
C GLY A 164 -49.58 -15.70 -0.87
N PRO A 165 -49.94 -16.95 -0.58
CA PRO A 165 -51.24 -17.48 -1.04
C PRO A 165 -52.42 -16.72 -0.40
N ALA A 166 -53.34 -16.28 -1.26
CA ALA A 166 -54.55 -15.62 -0.86
C ALA A 166 -55.40 -16.57 0.03
N ILE A 167 -55.59 -16.19 1.29
CA ILE A 167 -56.50 -16.89 2.22
C ILE A 167 -57.91 -16.50 1.82
N VAL A 168 -58.63 -17.42 1.18
CA VAL A 168 -60.06 -17.29 0.92
C VAL A 168 -60.82 -17.63 2.21
N LEU A 169 -61.30 -16.63 2.94
CA LEU A 169 -62.26 -16.80 4.02
C LEU A 169 -63.63 -17.10 3.43
N ARG A 170 -64.08 -18.36 3.53
CA ARG A 170 -65.48 -18.73 3.34
C ARG A 170 -66.27 -18.35 4.60
N ALA A 171 -67.22 -17.42 4.44
CA ALA A 171 -68.28 -17.19 5.44
C ALA A 171 -69.33 -18.30 5.35
N ALA A 172 -69.70 -18.86 6.50
CA ALA A 172 -70.89 -19.68 6.71
C ALA A 172 -71.96 -18.81 7.32
#